data_fa1c57c4841c32deb3ed7f82eac2ec70
#
_entry.id   fa1c57c4841c32deb3ed7f82eac2ec70
#
_cell.length_a   1.000
_cell.length_b   1.000
_cell.length_c   1.000
_cell.angle_alpha   90.00
_cell.angle_beta   90.00
_cell.angle_gamma   90.00
#
_symmetry.space_group_name_H-M   'P 1'
#
loop_
_entity.id
_entity.type
_entity.pdbx_description
1 polymer ?
#
loop_
_entity_poly.entity_id
_entity_poly.type
_entity_poly.pdbx_seq_one_letter_code
_entity_poly.pdbx_strand_id
1 'polypeptide(L)'
;FRSTKGFCKAYLAELYMLKKDFTKAKTELKDIVDSGTYSLEPCFGNLHAWDTHWTKESVFEVMYHEQGYMGWGADSSSDAMMWYGYMCAAPEWGGWGSLCLSWEFVRSFEPGDKRRQYSAVAKGDTHPITGQTVGVTSGFDGLFQGSENMPTVYSLKYWRCKPGENNKVFNPISLTLKRYAGIMLDYAECCFETGDNATGWNMIRQIRNRAWGNLEMGATMIDLPADMLNTQTVEVPDAETYYTSYKAAKGYTSPVWKVALIIERRHEFNAEFSLYHDLCRMGMCKEWFAAEYPKTAANSSQEACLQTGDSFRFFEHEAYQEIFPIPTNEILTNPLINQADQNPGY
;
A
#
# COMPACT_ATOMS: atom_id res chain seq x y z
N PHE A 1 -10.90 22.11 8.72
CA PHE A 1 -11.11 20.82 8.06
C PHE A 1 -12.23 20.06 8.75
N ARG A 2 -13.19 19.53 8.00
CA ARG A 2 -14.35 18.82 8.57
C ARG A 2 -14.57 17.54 7.77
N SER A 3 -15.03 16.48 8.44
CA SER A 3 -15.44 15.24 7.80
C SER A 3 -16.53 15.53 6.75
N THR A 4 -16.36 15.03 5.56
CA THR A 4 -17.33 15.16 4.47
C THR A 4 -18.40 14.07 4.56
N LYS A 5 -19.53 14.27 3.87
CA LYS A 5 -20.54 13.23 3.73
C LYS A 5 -19.96 11.95 3.11
N GLY A 6 -19.07 12.09 2.12
CA GLY A 6 -18.39 10.95 1.48
C GLY A 6 -17.52 10.18 2.46
N PHE A 7 -16.76 10.87 3.31
CA PHE A 7 -15.99 10.25 4.39
C PHE A 7 -16.88 9.41 5.34
N CYS A 8 -17.96 10.01 5.86
CA CYS A 8 -18.86 9.31 6.76
C CYS A 8 -19.49 8.08 6.12
N LYS A 9 -19.94 8.19 4.86
CA LYS A 9 -20.50 7.07 4.11
C LYS A 9 -19.49 5.96 3.84
N ALA A 10 -18.24 6.31 3.52
CA ALA A 10 -17.18 5.34 3.28
C ALA A 10 -16.90 4.48 4.54
N TYR A 11 -16.77 5.11 5.71
CA TYR A 11 -16.56 4.36 6.95
C TYR A 11 -17.80 3.59 7.41
N LEU A 12 -19.00 4.12 7.15
CA LEU A 12 -20.23 3.38 7.40
C LEU A 12 -20.30 2.12 6.53
N ALA A 13 -19.91 2.22 5.27
CA ALA A 13 -19.82 1.08 4.37
C ALA A 13 -18.81 0.03 4.86
N GLU A 14 -17.61 0.44 5.31
CA GLU A 14 -16.65 -0.49 5.92
C GLU A 14 -17.23 -1.24 7.13
N LEU A 15 -17.97 -0.55 7.99
CA LEU A 15 -18.65 -1.20 9.12
C LEU A 15 -19.69 -2.23 8.65
N TYR A 16 -20.43 -1.95 7.58
CA TYR A 16 -21.33 -2.92 6.98
C TYR A 16 -20.57 -4.10 6.35
N MET A 17 -19.44 -3.85 5.70
CA MET A 17 -18.59 -4.92 5.13
C MET A 17 -18.02 -5.84 6.23
N LEU A 18 -17.57 -5.28 7.36
CA LEU A 18 -17.16 -6.06 8.53
C LEU A 18 -18.29 -6.94 9.08
N LYS A 19 -19.53 -6.44 9.03
CA LYS A 19 -20.73 -7.20 9.41
C LYS A 19 -21.24 -8.14 8.32
N LYS A 20 -20.56 -8.21 7.16
CA LYS A 20 -20.97 -8.96 5.97
C LYS A 20 -22.34 -8.51 5.39
N ASP A 21 -22.78 -7.30 5.69
CA ASP A 21 -23.99 -6.69 5.08
C ASP A 21 -23.58 -5.92 3.81
N PHE A 22 -23.16 -6.67 2.80
CA PHE A 22 -22.68 -6.13 1.54
C PHE A 22 -23.74 -5.34 0.76
N THR A 23 -25.01 -5.62 0.99
CA THR A 23 -26.10 -4.87 0.35
C THR A 23 -26.17 -3.43 0.85
N LYS A 24 -26.10 -3.22 2.17
CA LYS A 24 -26.06 -1.86 2.73
C LYS A 24 -24.75 -1.17 2.40
N ALA A 25 -23.61 -1.86 2.51
CA ALA A 25 -22.32 -1.31 2.14
C ALA A 25 -22.34 -0.82 0.67
N LYS A 26 -22.85 -1.65 -0.25
CA LYS A 26 -22.99 -1.29 -1.67
C LYS A 26 -23.81 -0.02 -1.88
N THR A 27 -24.88 0.16 -1.12
CA THR A 27 -25.73 1.35 -1.23
C THR A 27 -24.99 2.60 -0.85
N GLU A 28 -24.25 2.61 0.29
CA GLU A 28 -23.49 3.77 0.73
C GLU A 28 -22.34 4.12 -0.23
N LEU A 29 -21.64 3.08 -0.75
CA LEU A 29 -20.53 3.28 -1.68
C LEU A 29 -21.03 3.76 -3.06
N LYS A 30 -22.16 3.21 -3.53
CA LYS A 30 -22.80 3.65 -4.77
C LYS A 30 -23.16 5.13 -4.72
N ASP A 31 -23.71 5.60 -3.63
CA ASP A 31 -24.03 7.02 -3.43
C ASP A 31 -22.79 7.94 -3.56
N ILE A 32 -21.63 7.45 -3.11
CA ILE A 32 -20.37 8.22 -3.25
C ILE A 32 -19.93 8.23 -4.71
N VAL A 33 -19.96 7.07 -5.37
CA VAL A 33 -19.57 6.93 -6.79
C VAL A 33 -20.45 7.78 -7.67
N ASP A 34 -21.78 7.67 -7.51
CA ASP A 34 -22.77 8.38 -8.33
C ASP A 34 -22.76 9.91 -8.08
N SER A 35 -22.25 10.36 -6.95
CA SER A 35 -22.18 11.79 -6.64
C SER A 35 -21.28 12.57 -7.60
N GLY A 36 -20.32 11.92 -8.26
CA GLY A 36 -19.32 12.55 -9.10
C GLY A 36 -18.42 13.56 -8.36
N THR A 37 -18.47 13.55 -7.01
CA THR A 37 -17.66 14.47 -6.18
C THR A 37 -16.18 14.13 -6.23
N TYR A 38 -15.87 12.83 -6.31
CA TYR A 38 -14.52 12.30 -6.33
C TYR A 38 -14.20 11.65 -7.68
N SER A 39 -12.93 11.63 -8.03
CA SER A 39 -12.41 10.91 -9.20
C SER A 39 -11.00 10.44 -8.93
N LEU A 40 -10.53 9.43 -9.67
CA LEU A 40 -9.12 9.03 -9.60
C LEU A 40 -8.22 10.20 -10.02
N GLU A 41 -7.13 10.40 -9.29
CA GLU A 41 -6.06 11.27 -9.74
C GLU A 41 -5.46 10.69 -11.03
N PRO A 42 -5.42 11.44 -12.12
CA PRO A 42 -4.99 10.90 -13.42
C PRO A 42 -3.58 10.31 -13.40
N CYS A 43 -2.67 10.93 -12.67
CA CYS A 43 -1.33 10.43 -12.48
C CYS A 43 -1.18 9.85 -11.07
N PHE A 44 -1.00 8.53 -10.97
CA PHE A 44 -0.73 7.88 -9.67
C PHE A 44 0.45 8.53 -8.94
N GLY A 45 1.44 9.00 -9.69
CA GLY A 45 2.59 9.71 -9.16
C GLY A 45 2.25 10.99 -8.42
N ASN A 46 1.14 11.65 -8.69
CA ASN A 46 0.75 12.87 -7.98
C ASN A 46 0.20 12.59 -6.57
N LEU A 47 -0.22 11.36 -6.30
CA LEU A 47 -0.60 10.98 -4.95
C LEU A 47 0.61 11.04 -4.02
N HIS A 48 0.42 11.53 -2.82
CA HIS A 48 1.48 11.65 -1.79
C HIS A 48 2.69 12.51 -2.19
N ALA A 49 2.52 13.47 -3.08
CA ALA A 49 3.53 14.50 -3.37
C ALA A 49 3.38 15.69 -2.43
N TRP A 50 4.49 16.44 -2.24
CA TRP A 50 4.57 17.53 -1.25
C TRP A 50 3.56 18.66 -1.44
N ASP A 51 3.05 18.85 -2.64
CA ASP A 51 2.13 19.93 -3.02
C ASP A 51 0.78 19.42 -3.56
N THR A 52 0.50 18.11 -3.51
CA THR A 52 -0.78 17.52 -3.88
C THR A 52 -1.65 17.19 -2.69
N HIS A 53 -2.11 18.21 -2.00
CA HIS A 53 -3.11 18.05 -0.95
C HIS A 53 -4.52 18.16 -1.55
N TRP A 54 -5.45 17.36 -1.03
CA TRP A 54 -6.86 17.43 -1.38
C TRP A 54 -7.14 17.37 -2.88
N THR A 55 -6.52 16.40 -3.55
CA THR A 55 -6.85 16.10 -4.95
C THR A 55 -8.30 15.64 -5.07
N LYS A 56 -8.78 15.47 -6.28
CA LYS A 56 -10.11 14.90 -6.52
C LYS A 56 -10.26 13.46 -6.01
N GLU A 57 -9.15 12.78 -5.76
CA GLU A 57 -9.14 11.45 -5.19
C GLU A 57 -9.20 11.45 -3.64
N SER A 58 -8.83 12.54 -3.00
CA SER A 58 -8.81 12.66 -1.54
C SER A 58 -10.21 12.70 -0.95
N VAL A 59 -10.53 11.73 -0.11
CA VAL A 59 -11.78 11.68 0.67
C VAL A 59 -11.53 12.19 2.08
N PHE A 60 -10.39 11.80 2.67
CA PHE A 60 -9.94 12.33 3.96
C PHE A 60 -8.43 12.23 4.09
N GLU A 61 -7.82 13.35 4.47
CA GLU A 61 -6.39 13.48 4.74
C GLU A 61 -6.15 14.13 6.09
N VAL A 62 -5.12 13.66 6.79
CA VAL A 62 -4.51 14.37 7.91
C VAL A 62 -3.44 15.29 7.33
N MET A 63 -3.67 16.58 7.42
CA MET A 63 -2.73 17.56 6.88
C MET A 63 -1.59 17.83 7.85
N TYR A 64 -0.42 17.93 7.31
CA TYR A 64 0.79 18.39 7.97
C TYR A 64 1.21 19.74 7.41
N HIS A 65 2.00 20.48 8.18
CA HIS A 65 2.34 21.87 7.86
C HIS A 65 3.84 22.07 7.82
N GLU A 66 4.30 22.94 6.93
CA GLU A 66 5.72 23.21 6.69
C GLU A 66 6.35 24.12 7.76
N GLN A 67 5.56 24.69 8.68
CA GLN A 67 6.05 25.58 9.74
C GLN A 67 6.33 24.83 11.03
N GLY A 68 7.54 24.94 11.52
CA GLY A 68 7.93 24.39 12.80
C GLY A 68 9.43 24.10 12.88
N TYR A 69 9.89 23.87 14.08
CA TYR A 69 11.25 23.42 14.34
C TYR A 69 11.42 21.96 13.89
N MET A 70 12.47 21.72 13.14
CA MET A 70 12.77 20.42 12.54
C MET A 70 13.66 19.54 13.40
N GLY A 71 13.58 19.66 14.73
CA GLY A 71 14.43 18.94 15.65
C GLY A 71 13.72 17.77 16.34
N TRP A 72 14.51 16.81 16.78
CA TRP A 72 14.08 15.76 17.70
C TRP A 72 13.92 16.34 19.09
N GLY A 73 12.74 16.34 19.64
CA GLY A 73 12.48 16.79 20.99
C GLY A 73 11.00 16.99 21.27
N ALA A 74 10.69 17.23 22.51
CA ALA A 74 9.33 17.44 23.00
C ALA A 74 8.74 18.81 22.62
N ASP A 75 9.22 19.45 21.56
CA ASP A 75 8.70 20.73 21.12
C ASP A 75 7.45 20.50 20.26
N SER A 76 6.34 21.06 20.67
CA SER A 76 5.02 20.98 20.01
C SER A 76 5.02 21.43 18.55
N SER A 77 6.04 22.12 18.11
CA SER A 77 6.18 22.55 16.71
C SER A 77 6.60 21.43 15.74
N SER A 78 7.22 20.35 16.24
CA SER A 78 7.58 19.19 15.42
C SER A 78 6.38 18.30 15.08
N ASP A 79 5.31 18.41 15.84
CA ASP A 79 4.10 17.60 15.69
C ASP A 79 3.26 17.97 14.42
N ALA A 80 3.61 19.07 13.77
CA ALA A 80 2.91 19.55 12.59
C ALA A 80 3.41 18.93 11.28
N MET A 81 4.43 18.06 11.32
CA MET A 81 5.06 17.50 10.11
C MET A 81 5.11 15.97 10.16
N MET A 82 4.93 15.36 9.00
CA MET A 82 5.00 13.91 8.86
C MET A 82 6.45 13.45 8.71
N TRP A 83 6.84 12.42 9.45
CA TRP A 83 8.17 11.80 9.39
C TRP A 83 8.16 10.36 8.83
N TYR A 84 6.98 9.83 8.58
CA TYR A 84 6.80 8.46 8.07
C TYR A 84 7.54 8.20 6.76
N GLY A 85 7.48 9.15 5.82
CA GLY A 85 8.22 9.04 4.56
C GLY A 85 9.73 8.91 4.77
N TYR A 86 10.27 9.59 5.77
CA TYR A 86 11.68 9.51 6.13
C TYR A 86 12.09 8.12 6.65
N MET A 87 11.21 7.44 7.38
CA MET A 87 11.45 6.07 7.81
C MET A 87 11.49 5.09 6.64
N CYS A 88 10.78 5.39 5.55
CA CYS A 88 10.67 4.52 4.40
C CYS A 88 11.73 4.76 3.34
N ALA A 89 12.28 5.97 3.27
CA ALA A 89 13.16 6.38 2.19
C ALA A 89 14.56 5.76 2.29
N ALA A 90 15.23 5.66 1.14
CA ALA A 90 16.59 5.16 1.05
C ALA A 90 17.57 6.02 1.86
N PRO A 91 18.56 5.43 2.57
CA PRO A 91 19.58 6.17 3.29
C PRO A 91 20.40 7.13 2.41
N GLU A 92 20.68 6.75 1.18
CA GLU A 92 21.36 7.60 0.21
C GLU A 92 20.56 8.86 -0.13
N TRP A 93 19.26 8.81 0.06
CA TRP A 93 18.35 9.96 -0.13
C TRP A 93 18.07 10.71 1.18
N GLY A 94 18.80 10.38 2.24
CA GLY A 94 18.66 11.00 3.55
C GLY A 94 17.61 10.36 4.44
N GLY A 95 16.99 9.27 4.04
CA GLY A 95 16.03 8.51 4.84
C GLY A 95 16.67 7.52 5.80
N TRP A 96 15.87 6.82 6.57
CA TRP A 96 16.35 5.78 7.48
C TRP A 96 16.28 4.36 6.90
N GLY A 97 15.45 4.12 5.91
CA GLY A 97 15.27 2.80 5.34
C GLY A 97 14.77 1.75 6.33
N SER A 98 14.01 2.17 7.35
CA SER A 98 13.55 1.27 8.41
C SER A 98 12.35 0.42 7.98
N LEU A 99 11.55 0.92 7.03
CA LEU A 99 10.37 0.23 6.49
C LEU A 99 10.62 -0.14 5.04
N CYS A 100 11.31 -1.25 4.83
CA CYS A 100 11.67 -1.74 3.50
C CYS A 100 10.52 -2.51 2.86
N LEU A 101 10.50 -2.51 1.54
CA LEU A 101 9.60 -3.32 0.72
C LEU A 101 10.25 -4.67 0.39
N SER A 102 9.44 -5.66 0.07
CA SER A 102 9.93 -6.96 -0.38
C SER A 102 10.12 -7.00 -1.89
N TRP A 103 11.05 -7.85 -2.36
CA TRP A 103 11.24 -8.09 -3.79
C TRP A 103 10.03 -8.74 -4.43
N GLU A 104 9.28 -9.56 -3.70
CA GLU A 104 8.03 -10.16 -4.18
C GLU A 104 7.01 -9.09 -4.52
N PHE A 105 6.95 -8.01 -3.73
CA PHE A 105 6.11 -6.86 -4.05
C PHE A 105 6.53 -6.21 -5.37
N VAL A 106 7.82 -5.93 -5.54
CA VAL A 106 8.34 -5.30 -6.78
C VAL A 106 8.11 -6.18 -8.00
N ARG A 107 8.34 -7.49 -7.87
CA ARG A 107 8.16 -8.47 -8.95
C ARG A 107 6.69 -8.77 -9.26
N SER A 108 5.78 -8.42 -8.37
CA SER A 108 4.34 -8.65 -8.58
C SER A 108 3.70 -7.68 -9.57
N PHE A 109 4.35 -6.55 -9.86
CA PHE A 109 3.85 -5.60 -10.85
C PHE A 109 3.95 -6.14 -12.27
N GLU A 110 2.91 -5.91 -13.04
CA GLU A 110 2.87 -6.24 -14.47
C GLU A 110 3.74 -5.27 -15.29
N PRO A 111 4.29 -5.71 -16.40
CA PRO A 111 4.89 -4.80 -17.37
C PRO A 111 3.88 -3.75 -17.82
N GLY A 112 4.23 -2.46 -17.69
CA GLY A 112 3.34 -1.34 -18.03
C GLY A 112 2.58 -0.76 -16.82
N ASP A 113 2.54 -1.43 -15.67
CA ASP A 113 1.97 -0.86 -14.44
C ASP A 113 2.91 0.20 -13.86
N LYS A 114 2.58 1.47 -14.05
CA LYS A 114 3.41 2.60 -13.63
C LYS A 114 3.42 2.83 -12.12
N ARG A 115 2.52 2.19 -11.37
CA ARG A 115 2.52 2.28 -9.90
C ARG A 115 3.82 1.79 -9.29
N ARG A 116 4.50 0.80 -9.93
CA ARG A 116 5.81 0.33 -9.47
C ARG A 116 6.81 1.47 -9.31
N GLN A 117 6.92 2.33 -10.31
CA GLN A 117 7.91 3.42 -10.36
C GLN A 117 7.68 4.48 -9.28
N TYR A 118 6.42 4.66 -8.88
CA TYR A 118 6.04 5.61 -7.84
C TYR A 118 5.94 4.99 -6.45
N SER A 119 6.10 3.66 -6.35
CA SER A 119 5.97 2.94 -5.09
C SER A 119 7.29 2.46 -4.53
N ALA A 120 8.24 2.08 -5.38
CA ALA A 120 9.44 1.37 -4.96
C ALA A 120 10.69 1.86 -5.69
N VAL A 121 11.79 1.96 -4.95
CA VAL A 121 13.13 2.25 -5.46
C VAL A 121 14.12 1.22 -4.93
N ALA A 122 15.11 0.89 -5.76
CA ALA A 122 16.14 -0.09 -5.46
C ALA A 122 17.50 0.37 -5.98
N LYS A 123 18.53 -0.46 -5.81
CA LYS A 123 19.88 -0.21 -6.32
C LYS A 123 19.84 0.20 -7.80
N GLY A 124 20.51 1.29 -8.10
CA GLY A 124 20.62 1.85 -9.45
C GLY A 124 19.60 2.94 -9.75
N ASP A 125 18.51 3.05 -8.99
CA ASP A 125 17.55 4.15 -9.14
C ASP A 125 18.16 5.46 -8.65
N THR A 126 17.98 6.53 -9.40
CA THR A 126 18.54 7.84 -9.09
C THR A 126 17.44 8.80 -8.61
N HIS A 127 17.68 9.51 -7.52
CA HIS A 127 16.77 10.52 -7.01
C HIS A 127 16.66 11.67 -8.01
N PRO A 128 15.45 12.02 -8.47
CA PRO A 128 15.27 12.98 -9.56
C PRO A 128 15.73 14.39 -9.22
N ILE A 129 15.74 14.76 -7.92
CA ILE A 129 16.10 16.10 -7.49
C ILE A 129 17.59 16.20 -7.11
N THR A 130 18.10 15.18 -6.37
CA THR A 130 19.47 15.25 -5.80
C THR A 130 20.52 14.62 -6.69
N GLY A 131 20.12 13.79 -7.66
CA GLY A 131 21.03 13.00 -8.48
C GLY A 131 21.71 11.86 -7.75
N GLN A 132 21.35 11.59 -6.49
CA GLN A 132 21.94 10.50 -5.72
C GLN A 132 21.36 9.15 -6.14
N THR A 133 22.25 8.20 -6.41
CA THR A 133 21.86 6.84 -6.81
C THR A 133 21.81 5.92 -5.59
N VAL A 134 20.77 5.11 -5.50
CA VAL A 134 20.61 4.10 -4.46
C VAL A 134 21.66 3.01 -4.65
N GLY A 135 22.41 2.72 -3.62
CA GLY A 135 23.44 1.68 -3.54
C GLY A 135 22.93 0.40 -2.90
N VAL A 136 23.86 -0.33 -2.31
CA VAL A 136 23.62 -1.57 -1.55
C VAL A 136 23.72 -1.27 -0.05
N THR A 137 23.03 -0.26 0.43
CA THR A 137 23.06 0.08 1.84
C THR A 137 22.02 -0.71 2.63
N SER A 138 22.33 -0.88 3.92
CA SER A 138 21.39 -1.40 4.90
C SER A 138 20.54 -0.26 5.46
N GLY A 139 19.31 -0.56 5.85
CA GLY A 139 18.48 0.35 6.63
C GLY A 139 19.12 0.73 7.99
N PHE A 140 18.50 1.66 8.68
CA PHE A 140 18.98 2.37 9.88
C PHE A 140 19.66 1.49 10.95
N ASP A 141 19.14 0.31 11.19
CA ASP A 141 19.62 -0.59 12.26
C ASP A 141 20.43 -1.80 11.76
N GLY A 142 20.71 -1.86 10.47
CA GLY A 142 21.41 -3.00 9.86
C GLY A 142 20.63 -4.29 9.83
N LEU A 143 19.36 -4.30 10.24
CA LEU A 143 18.50 -5.50 10.25
C LEU A 143 18.22 -6.04 8.86
N PHE A 144 18.23 -5.17 7.85
CA PHE A 144 18.01 -5.51 6.45
C PHE A 144 19.22 -5.12 5.62
N GLN A 145 20.28 -5.91 5.71
CA GLN A 145 21.44 -5.69 4.87
C GLN A 145 21.16 -6.19 3.45
N GLY A 146 21.11 -5.26 2.52
CA GLY A 146 21.15 -5.59 1.11
C GLY A 146 22.52 -6.14 0.69
N SER A 147 22.55 -6.88 -0.41
CA SER A 147 23.75 -7.33 -1.08
C SER A 147 23.70 -6.96 -2.55
N GLU A 148 24.79 -7.16 -3.27
CA GLU A 148 24.81 -6.96 -4.73
C GLU A 148 23.75 -7.81 -5.45
N ASN A 149 23.46 -9.01 -4.93
CA ASN A 149 22.48 -9.92 -5.50
C ASN A 149 21.04 -9.65 -5.03
N MET A 150 20.89 -9.08 -3.82
CA MET A 150 19.59 -8.76 -3.22
C MET A 150 19.68 -7.41 -2.51
N PRO A 151 19.70 -6.30 -3.26
CA PRO A 151 19.72 -4.98 -2.67
C PRO A 151 18.41 -4.68 -1.93
N THR A 152 18.48 -3.80 -0.93
CA THR A 152 17.30 -3.36 -0.21
C THR A 152 16.37 -2.57 -1.14
N VAL A 153 15.07 -2.76 -0.97
CA VAL A 153 14.03 -2.01 -1.70
C VAL A 153 13.33 -1.06 -0.73
N TYR A 154 13.20 0.19 -1.10
CA TYR A 154 12.64 1.25 -0.28
C TYR A 154 11.33 1.77 -0.87
N SER A 155 10.46 2.32 -0.03
CA SER A 155 9.25 2.97 -0.50
C SER A 155 9.54 4.40 -0.95
N LEU A 156 8.97 4.77 -2.10
CA LEU A 156 8.98 6.15 -2.60
C LEU A 156 7.75 6.94 -2.15
N LYS A 157 6.68 6.29 -1.73
CA LYS A 157 5.50 6.99 -1.20
C LYS A 157 5.87 7.84 0.01
N TYR A 158 5.25 9.01 0.11
CA TYR A 158 5.51 10.00 1.17
C TYR A 158 6.95 10.55 1.22
N TRP A 159 7.76 10.28 0.20
CA TRP A 159 9.14 10.77 0.13
C TRP A 159 9.39 11.66 -1.10
N ARG A 160 8.39 12.24 -1.69
CA ARG A 160 8.59 13.16 -2.80
C ARG A 160 8.73 14.58 -2.29
N CYS A 161 9.98 14.92 -2.02
CA CYS A 161 10.37 16.21 -1.45
C CYS A 161 10.12 17.38 -2.40
N LYS A 162 10.01 18.55 -1.83
CA LYS A 162 10.05 19.82 -2.55
C LYS A 162 11.41 20.00 -3.22
N PRO A 163 11.48 20.51 -4.46
CA PRO A 163 12.76 20.84 -5.10
C PRO A 163 13.66 21.70 -4.20
N GLY A 164 14.92 21.28 -4.05
CA GLY A 164 15.89 21.95 -3.17
C GLY A 164 15.79 21.59 -1.68
N GLU A 165 14.87 20.74 -1.26
CA GLU A 165 14.66 20.34 0.14
C GLU A 165 14.78 18.83 0.32
N ASN A 166 15.92 18.29 -0.02
CA ASN A 166 16.17 16.87 -0.19
C ASN A 166 16.51 16.09 1.08
N ASN A 167 16.55 16.69 2.27
CA ASN A 167 16.98 16.03 3.49
C ASN A 167 16.11 16.36 4.72
N LYS A 168 14.84 16.67 4.51
CA LYS A 168 13.96 16.96 5.65
C LYS A 168 13.36 15.69 6.21
N VAL A 169 13.72 15.38 7.45
CA VAL A 169 13.11 14.30 8.26
C VAL A 169 11.59 14.46 8.32
N PHE A 170 11.16 15.70 8.41
CA PHE A 170 9.77 16.08 8.47
C PHE A 170 9.36 16.78 7.18
N ASN A 171 8.24 16.39 6.63
CA ASN A 171 7.72 16.98 5.40
C ASN A 171 6.22 17.28 5.53
N PRO A 172 5.67 18.19 4.74
CA PRO A 172 4.25 18.58 4.80
C PRO A 172 3.33 17.63 4.02
N ILE A 173 3.80 16.47 3.58
CA ILE A 173 2.97 15.53 2.82
C ILE A 173 1.84 15.03 3.71
N SER A 174 0.61 15.18 3.27
CA SER A 174 -0.58 14.71 3.99
C SER A 174 -0.59 13.19 4.12
N LEU A 175 -1.02 12.70 5.27
CA LEU A 175 -1.34 11.29 5.45
C LEU A 175 -2.76 11.04 4.96
N THR A 176 -2.89 10.33 3.86
CA THR A 176 -4.20 9.97 3.30
C THR A 176 -4.77 8.79 4.06
N LEU A 177 -5.91 8.99 4.72
CA LEU A 177 -6.63 7.94 5.43
C LEU A 177 -7.68 7.24 4.55
N LYS A 178 -8.28 7.97 3.62
CA LYS A 178 -9.25 7.41 2.67
C LYS A 178 -9.19 8.16 1.36
N ARG A 179 -9.10 7.42 0.26
CA ARG A 179 -9.13 7.95 -1.10
C ARG A 179 -10.06 7.18 -2.01
N TYR A 180 -10.44 7.78 -3.12
CA TYR A 180 -11.49 7.29 -4.00
C TYR A 180 -11.19 5.91 -4.59
N ALA A 181 -9.93 5.60 -4.90
CA ALA A 181 -9.54 4.25 -5.32
C ALA A 181 -9.94 3.18 -4.30
N GLY A 182 -9.83 3.45 -2.99
CA GLY A 182 -10.30 2.57 -1.94
C GLY A 182 -11.82 2.37 -1.98
N ILE A 183 -12.57 3.45 -2.17
CA ILE A 183 -14.02 3.39 -2.33
C ILE A 183 -14.41 2.55 -3.55
N MET A 184 -13.70 2.70 -4.67
CA MET A 184 -13.95 1.90 -5.87
C MET A 184 -13.70 0.41 -5.64
N LEU A 185 -12.63 0.03 -4.94
CA LEU A 185 -12.34 -1.38 -4.62
C LEU A 185 -13.30 -1.95 -3.58
N ASP A 186 -13.72 -1.17 -2.58
CA ASP A 186 -14.76 -1.55 -1.63
C ASP A 186 -16.11 -1.76 -2.35
N TYR A 187 -16.44 -0.86 -3.29
CA TYR A 187 -17.65 -0.98 -4.11
C TYR A 187 -17.60 -2.20 -5.03
N ALA A 188 -16.43 -2.47 -5.65
CA ALA A 188 -16.24 -3.66 -6.46
C ALA A 188 -16.47 -4.95 -5.65
N GLU A 189 -15.91 -5.03 -4.44
CA GLU A 189 -16.13 -6.16 -3.54
C GLU A 189 -17.61 -6.36 -3.22
N CYS A 190 -18.30 -5.28 -2.83
CA CYS A 190 -19.74 -5.34 -2.56
C CYS A 190 -20.55 -5.74 -3.80
N CYS A 191 -20.11 -5.33 -4.99
CA CYS A 191 -20.76 -5.74 -6.25
C CYS A 191 -20.58 -7.25 -6.48
N PHE A 192 -19.38 -7.80 -6.31
CA PHE A 192 -19.14 -9.23 -6.44
C PHE A 192 -19.93 -10.05 -5.42
N GLU A 193 -19.93 -9.66 -4.16
CA GLU A 193 -20.65 -10.35 -3.09
C GLU A 193 -22.18 -10.30 -3.28
N THR A 194 -22.70 -9.34 -4.05
CA THR A 194 -24.12 -9.19 -4.37
C THR A 194 -24.49 -9.63 -5.80
N GLY A 195 -23.56 -10.26 -6.53
CA GLY A 195 -23.78 -10.84 -7.86
C GLY A 195 -23.69 -9.85 -9.03
N ASP A 196 -23.32 -8.60 -8.81
CA ASP A 196 -23.14 -7.57 -9.85
C ASP A 196 -21.69 -7.58 -10.38
N ASN A 197 -21.29 -8.70 -10.98
CA ASN A 197 -19.91 -8.92 -11.41
C ASN A 197 -19.46 -7.91 -12.46
N ALA A 198 -20.35 -7.48 -13.35
CA ALA A 198 -20.01 -6.54 -14.42
C ALA A 198 -19.54 -5.19 -13.85
N THR A 199 -20.24 -4.66 -12.85
CA THR A 199 -19.85 -3.43 -12.15
C THR A 199 -18.55 -3.64 -11.36
N GLY A 200 -18.41 -4.76 -10.67
CA GLY A 200 -17.20 -5.10 -9.92
C GLY A 200 -15.95 -5.08 -10.82
N TRP A 201 -15.97 -5.77 -11.93
CA TRP A 201 -14.86 -5.78 -12.88
C TRP A 201 -14.63 -4.42 -13.54
N ASN A 202 -15.70 -3.64 -13.76
CA ASN A 202 -15.54 -2.28 -14.30
C ASN A 202 -14.77 -1.36 -13.36
N MET A 203 -14.99 -1.44 -12.05
CA MET A 203 -14.22 -0.66 -11.05
C MET A 203 -12.73 -1.04 -11.08
N ILE A 204 -12.41 -2.32 -11.11
CA ILE A 204 -11.03 -2.80 -11.22
C ILE A 204 -10.39 -2.31 -12.52
N ARG A 205 -11.07 -2.40 -13.67
CA ARG A 205 -10.56 -1.91 -14.96
C ARG A 205 -10.23 -0.43 -14.94
N GLN A 206 -11.03 0.40 -14.31
CA GLN A 206 -10.76 1.83 -14.22
C GLN A 206 -9.46 2.12 -13.43
N ILE A 207 -9.23 1.42 -12.32
CA ILE A 207 -7.99 1.55 -11.54
C ILE A 207 -6.79 1.09 -12.36
N ARG A 208 -6.90 -0.04 -13.06
CA ARG A 208 -5.83 -0.55 -13.93
C ARG A 208 -5.54 0.40 -15.08
N ASN A 209 -6.55 0.96 -15.72
CA ASN A 209 -6.38 1.95 -16.79
C ASN A 209 -5.59 3.16 -16.30
N ARG A 210 -5.89 3.68 -15.10
CA ARG A 210 -5.11 4.74 -14.49
C ARG A 210 -3.67 4.29 -14.22
N ALA A 211 -3.47 3.07 -13.72
CA ALA A 211 -2.15 2.52 -13.41
C ALA A 211 -1.24 2.41 -14.64
N TRP A 212 -1.78 2.13 -15.81
CA TRP A 212 -1.04 2.14 -17.09
C TRP A 212 -0.87 3.54 -17.69
N GLY A 213 -1.43 4.56 -17.05
CA GLY A 213 -1.31 5.94 -17.52
C GLY A 213 -2.03 6.20 -18.82
N ASN A 214 -3.19 5.58 -19.04
CA ASN A 214 -4.07 5.83 -20.18
C ASN A 214 -4.79 7.19 -20.07
N LEU A 215 -4.62 7.88 -18.94
CA LEU A 215 -5.02 9.25 -18.74
C LEU A 215 -3.79 10.14 -18.83
N GLU A 216 -3.95 11.33 -19.41
CA GLU A 216 -2.86 12.30 -19.48
C GLU A 216 -2.28 12.51 -18.08
N MET A 217 -0.97 12.36 -18.00
CA MET A 217 -0.23 12.68 -16.79
C MET A 217 -0.28 14.21 -16.65
N GLY A 218 -1.00 14.68 -15.65
CA GLY A 218 -0.88 16.07 -15.23
C GLY A 218 0.59 16.41 -14.92
N ALA A 219 0.93 17.67 -14.89
CA ALA A 219 2.28 18.12 -14.55
C ALA A 219 2.71 17.43 -13.26
N THR A 220 3.70 16.56 -13.37
CA THR A 220 4.29 15.91 -12.21
C THR A 220 5.07 16.96 -11.45
N MET A 221 4.81 17.07 -10.21
CA MET A 221 5.48 18.04 -9.34
C MET A 221 6.92 17.68 -9.02
N ILE A 222 7.36 16.53 -9.45
CA ILE A 222 8.74 16.11 -9.47
C ILE A 222 9.03 15.76 -10.91
N ASP A 223 10.02 16.43 -11.50
CA ASP A 223 10.60 16.01 -12.78
C ASP A 223 11.25 14.64 -12.58
N LEU A 224 10.45 13.59 -12.60
CA LEU A 224 10.97 12.24 -12.65
C LEU A 224 11.67 12.06 -13.99
N PRO A 225 12.87 11.43 -14.03
CA PRO A 225 13.52 11.09 -15.27
C PRO A 225 12.55 10.36 -16.22
N ALA A 226 12.66 10.61 -17.51
CA ALA A 226 11.77 10.05 -18.53
C ALA A 226 11.74 8.51 -18.53
N ASP A 227 12.82 7.87 -18.13
CA ASP A 227 12.93 6.42 -17.93
C ASP A 227 12.14 5.93 -16.70
N MET A 228 11.98 6.74 -15.67
CA MET A 228 11.08 6.45 -14.56
C MET A 228 9.60 6.66 -14.92
N LEU A 229 9.31 7.50 -15.88
CA LEU A 229 7.94 7.76 -16.35
C LEU A 229 7.38 6.63 -17.22
N ASN A 230 8.20 5.70 -17.64
CA ASN A 230 7.89 4.59 -18.56
C ASN A 230 6.84 4.98 -19.60
N THR A 231 7.26 5.68 -20.62
CA THR A 231 6.39 6.15 -21.71
C THR A 231 5.95 5.03 -22.67
N GLN A 232 6.32 3.78 -22.41
CA GLN A 232 5.85 2.67 -23.20
C GLN A 232 4.35 2.47 -22.97
N THR A 233 3.57 2.71 -24.01
CA THR A 233 2.16 2.37 -24.07
C THR A 233 2.01 0.87 -24.27
N VAL A 234 2.06 0.13 -23.20
CA VAL A 234 1.66 -1.28 -23.20
C VAL A 234 0.14 -1.30 -23.03
N GLU A 235 -0.54 -2.10 -23.83
CA GLU A 235 -1.98 -2.28 -23.67
C GLU A 235 -2.29 -2.86 -22.30
N VAL A 236 -3.31 -2.30 -21.63
CA VAL A 236 -3.76 -2.80 -20.32
C VAL A 236 -4.37 -4.18 -20.49
N PRO A 237 -3.83 -5.23 -19.87
CA PRO A 237 -4.41 -6.56 -19.96
C PRO A 237 -5.84 -6.59 -19.40
N ASP A 238 -6.72 -7.36 -20.01
CA ASP A 238 -8.05 -7.57 -19.45
C ASP A 238 -7.94 -8.15 -18.04
N ALA A 239 -8.59 -7.51 -17.07
CA ALA A 239 -8.40 -7.81 -15.67
C ALA A 239 -8.82 -9.25 -15.30
N GLU A 240 -9.96 -9.70 -15.78
CA GLU A 240 -10.47 -11.03 -15.44
C GLU A 240 -9.60 -12.13 -16.05
N THR A 241 -9.17 -11.96 -17.29
CA THR A 241 -8.26 -12.87 -17.97
C THR A 241 -6.90 -12.93 -17.29
N TYR A 242 -6.33 -11.78 -16.95
CA TYR A 242 -5.05 -11.70 -16.25
C TYR A 242 -5.13 -12.40 -14.90
N TYR A 243 -6.10 -12.05 -14.05
CA TYR A 243 -6.21 -12.63 -12.72
C TYR A 243 -6.64 -14.10 -12.70
N THR A 244 -7.30 -14.58 -13.74
CA THR A 244 -7.54 -16.02 -13.94
C THR A 244 -6.21 -16.77 -14.10
N SER A 245 -5.31 -16.24 -14.93
CA SER A 245 -3.98 -16.80 -15.15
C SER A 245 -3.08 -16.66 -13.92
N TYR A 246 -3.11 -15.50 -13.26
CA TYR A 246 -2.37 -15.22 -12.04
C TYR A 246 -2.77 -16.17 -10.91
N LYS A 247 -4.07 -16.31 -10.66
CA LYS A 247 -4.64 -17.26 -9.70
C LYS A 247 -4.10 -18.67 -9.93
N ALA A 248 -4.16 -19.15 -11.16
CA ALA A 248 -3.69 -20.50 -11.51
C ALA A 248 -2.17 -20.66 -11.29
N ALA A 249 -1.39 -19.67 -11.69
CA ALA A 249 0.06 -19.70 -11.55
C ALA A 249 0.52 -19.67 -10.08
N LYS A 250 -0.20 -18.96 -9.21
CA LYS A 250 0.09 -18.81 -7.77
C LYS A 250 -0.57 -19.87 -6.90
N GLY A 251 -1.49 -20.68 -7.44
CA GLY A 251 -2.17 -21.74 -6.70
C GLY A 251 -3.29 -21.26 -5.78
N TYR A 252 -3.87 -20.08 -6.03
CA TYR A 252 -5.02 -19.61 -5.26
C TYR A 252 -6.26 -20.47 -5.51
N THR A 253 -7.03 -20.73 -4.46
CA THR A 253 -8.32 -21.45 -4.50
C THR A 253 -9.52 -20.50 -4.49
N SER A 254 -9.36 -19.35 -3.86
CA SER A 254 -10.36 -18.29 -3.77
C SER A 254 -10.89 -17.84 -5.15
N PRO A 255 -12.09 -17.26 -5.24
CA PRO A 255 -12.61 -16.72 -6.49
C PRO A 255 -11.67 -15.71 -7.15
N VAL A 256 -11.62 -15.67 -8.48
CA VAL A 256 -10.73 -14.79 -9.25
C VAL A 256 -10.85 -13.33 -8.82
N TRP A 257 -12.07 -12.85 -8.59
CA TRP A 257 -12.30 -11.47 -8.19
C TRP A 257 -11.71 -11.13 -6.80
N LYS A 258 -11.66 -12.10 -5.86
CA LYS A 258 -10.99 -11.89 -4.57
C LYS A 258 -9.49 -11.72 -4.74
N VAL A 259 -8.90 -12.57 -5.57
CA VAL A 259 -7.46 -12.47 -5.91
C VAL A 259 -7.18 -11.12 -6.57
N ALA A 260 -7.99 -10.73 -7.56
CA ALA A 260 -7.86 -9.44 -8.22
C ALA A 260 -7.92 -8.26 -7.25
N LEU A 261 -8.90 -8.24 -6.34
CA LEU A 261 -9.05 -7.17 -5.35
C LEU A 261 -7.84 -7.06 -4.42
N ILE A 262 -7.35 -8.17 -3.90
CA ILE A 262 -6.21 -8.15 -2.96
C ILE A 262 -4.92 -7.72 -3.67
N ILE A 263 -4.67 -8.18 -4.89
CA ILE A 263 -3.47 -7.77 -5.63
C ILE A 263 -3.56 -6.30 -6.06
N GLU A 264 -4.71 -5.84 -6.53
CA GLU A 264 -4.90 -4.42 -6.84
C GLU A 264 -4.75 -3.54 -5.59
N ARG A 265 -5.30 -3.95 -4.44
CA ARG A 265 -5.09 -3.25 -3.16
C ARG A 265 -3.61 -3.21 -2.77
N ARG A 266 -2.89 -4.31 -2.94
CA ARG A 266 -1.44 -4.38 -2.67
C ARG A 266 -0.67 -3.36 -3.49
N HIS A 267 -0.95 -3.27 -4.79
CA HIS A 267 -0.27 -2.33 -5.70
C HIS A 267 -0.70 -0.88 -5.44
N GLU A 268 -1.98 -0.67 -5.19
CA GLU A 268 -2.57 0.65 -5.02
C GLU A 268 -2.25 1.28 -3.67
N PHE A 269 -2.36 0.51 -2.59
CA PHE A 269 -2.24 0.99 -1.21
C PHE A 269 -0.96 0.57 -0.50
N ASN A 270 0.08 0.18 -1.25
CA ASN A 270 1.40 -0.02 -0.67
C ASN A 270 1.78 1.16 0.26
N ALA A 271 2.27 0.86 1.45
CA ALA A 271 2.60 1.83 2.49
C ALA A 271 1.43 2.70 3.02
N GLU A 272 0.18 2.30 2.79
CA GLU A 272 -1.02 2.95 3.33
C GLU A 272 -1.74 2.11 4.41
N PHE A 273 -1.12 1.04 4.89
CA PHE A 273 -1.50 0.21 6.05
C PHE A 273 -2.85 -0.52 6.01
N SER A 274 -3.53 -0.64 4.88
CA SER A 274 -4.86 -1.26 4.82
C SER A 274 -4.86 -2.75 4.47
N LEU A 275 -3.86 -3.24 3.73
CA LEU A 275 -3.88 -4.56 3.10
C LEU A 275 -4.14 -5.72 4.07
N TYR A 276 -3.49 -5.72 5.25
CA TYR A 276 -3.66 -6.82 6.22
C TYR A 276 -5.09 -6.91 6.74
N HIS A 277 -5.71 -5.76 7.01
CA HIS A 277 -7.11 -5.71 7.44
C HIS A 277 -8.07 -6.22 6.36
N ASP A 278 -7.80 -5.92 5.10
CA ASP A 278 -8.58 -6.44 3.97
C ASP A 278 -8.41 -7.94 3.81
N LEU A 279 -7.19 -8.47 3.96
CA LEU A 279 -6.92 -9.90 3.96
C LEU A 279 -7.69 -10.64 5.05
N CYS A 280 -7.66 -10.15 6.30
CA CYS A 280 -8.41 -10.71 7.42
C CYS A 280 -9.92 -10.67 7.14
N ARG A 281 -10.46 -9.52 6.73
CA ARG A 281 -11.89 -9.33 6.46
C ARG A 281 -12.39 -10.25 5.35
N MET A 282 -11.60 -10.45 4.31
CA MET A 282 -11.91 -11.31 3.17
C MET A 282 -11.62 -12.80 3.43
N GLY A 283 -10.98 -13.14 4.56
CA GLY A 283 -10.57 -14.50 4.93
C GLY A 283 -9.48 -15.06 4.01
N MET A 284 -8.57 -14.23 3.54
CA MET A 284 -7.54 -14.59 2.56
C MET A 284 -6.12 -14.67 3.14
N CYS A 285 -5.91 -14.39 4.42
CA CYS A 285 -4.56 -14.30 4.99
C CYS A 285 -3.72 -15.54 4.71
N LYS A 286 -4.18 -16.71 5.14
CA LYS A 286 -3.42 -17.97 4.98
C LYS A 286 -3.08 -18.26 3.52
N GLU A 287 -4.05 -18.12 2.64
CA GLU A 287 -3.89 -18.40 1.21
C GLU A 287 -2.94 -17.40 0.56
N TRP A 288 -3.10 -16.11 0.88
CA TRP A 288 -2.29 -15.03 0.34
C TRP A 288 -0.82 -15.16 0.75
N PHE A 289 -0.54 -15.40 2.03
CA PHE A 289 0.83 -15.59 2.48
C PHE A 289 1.48 -16.83 1.85
N ALA A 290 0.74 -17.94 1.72
CA ALA A 290 1.25 -19.13 1.06
C ALA A 290 1.54 -18.92 -0.43
N ALA A 291 0.72 -18.12 -1.13
CA ALA A 291 0.87 -17.85 -2.55
C ALA A 291 1.95 -16.80 -2.86
N GLU A 292 2.02 -15.72 -2.07
CA GLU A 292 2.92 -14.60 -2.34
C GLU A 292 4.27 -14.70 -1.64
N TYR A 293 4.34 -15.41 -0.50
CA TYR A 293 5.56 -15.58 0.29
C TYR A 293 5.82 -17.06 0.64
N PRO A 294 5.82 -17.97 -0.36
CA PRO A 294 6.02 -19.38 -0.10
C PRO A 294 7.42 -19.66 0.44
N LYS A 295 7.52 -20.58 1.37
CA LYS A 295 8.81 -21.09 1.82
C LYS A 295 9.43 -21.98 0.75
N THR A 296 10.62 -21.65 0.35
CA THR A 296 11.41 -22.39 -0.65
C THR A 296 12.80 -22.71 -0.10
N ALA A 297 13.54 -23.58 -0.75
CA ALA A 297 14.95 -23.81 -0.41
C ALA A 297 15.79 -22.53 -0.58
N ALA A 298 15.44 -21.71 -1.57
CA ALA A 298 16.15 -20.45 -1.87
C ALA A 298 15.94 -19.36 -0.83
N ASN A 299 14.84 -19.38 -0.08
CA ASN A 299 14.53 -18.39 0.95
C ASN A 299 14.40 -18.96 2.37
N SER A 300 14.90 -20.17 2.58
CA SER A 300 14.81 -20.89 3.88
C SER A 300 15.68 -20.26 4.97
N SER A 301 16.67 -19.47 4.62
CA SER A 301 17.53 -18.71 5.53
C SER A 301 18.03 -17.43 4.87
N GLN A 302 18.53 -16.48 5.66
CA GLN A 302 19.15 -15.25 5.14
C GLN A 302 20.33 -15.58 4.24
N GLU A 303 21.14 -16.56 4.60
CA GLU A 303 22.29 -16.99 3.81
C GLU A 303 21.87 -17.53 2.43
N ALA A 304 20.84 -18.37 2.40
CA ALA A 304 20.32 -18.88 1.13
C ALA A 304 19.81 -17.75 0.23
N CYS A 305 19.11 -16.77 0.78
CA CYS A 305 18.63 -15.60 0.03
C CYS A 305 19.77 -14.77 -0.55
N LEU A 306 20.80 -14.51 0.22
CA LEU A 306 21.96 -13.75 -0.23
C LEU A 306 22.72 -14.48 -1.36
N GLN A 307 22.72 -15.79 -1.36
CA GLN A 307 23.36 -16.61 -2.41
C GLN A 307 22.53 -16.66 -3.69
N THR A 308 21.22 -16.72 -3.57
CA THR A 308 20.30 -16.91 -4.71
C THR A 308 19.77 -15.60 -5.26
N GLY A 309 19.90 -14.48 -4.52
CA GLY A 309 19.26 -13.22 -4.86
C GLY A 309 17.73 -13.25 -4.64
N ASP A 310 17.24 -14.16 -3.86
CA ASP A 310 15.82 -14.27 -3.52
C ASP A 310 15.48 -13.51 -2.24
N SER A 311 14.21 -13.28 -1.99
CA SER A 311 13.78 -12.57 -0.80
C SER A 311 13.82 -13.45 0.43
N PHE A 312 14.30 -12.91 1.56
CA PHE A 312 14.39 -13.65 2.82
C PHE A 312 13.03 -13.90 3.47
N ARG A 313 11.93 -13.53 2.84
CA ARG A 313 10.65 -13.54 3.53
C ARG A 313 9.77 -14.65 3.00
N PHE A 314 9.47 -15.58 3.90
CA PHE A 314 8.32 -16.47 3.79
C PHE A 314 7.44 -16.24 5.03
N PHE A 315 6.16 -16.50 4.90
CA PHE A 315 5.23 -16.38 6.02
C PHE A 315 4.34 -17.61 6.05
N GLU A 316 4.34 -18.26 7.19
CA GLU A 316 3.35 -19.28 7.53
C GLU A 316 2.31 -18.61 8.41
N HIS A 317 1.09 -18.44 7.90
CA HIS A 317 0.02 -17.75 8.60
C HIS A 317 -1.04 -18.73 9.07
N GLU A 318 -1.39 -18.63 10.33
CA GLU A 318 -2.48 -19.40 10.94
C GLU A 318 -3.62 -18.47 11.37
N ALA A 319 -4.86 -19.00 11.34
CA ALA A 319 -6.06 -18.19 11.57
C ALA A 319 -6.08 -17.48 12.94
N TYR A 320 -5.45 -18.05 13.96
CA TYR A 320 -5.39 -17.41 15.27
C TYR A 320 -4.58 -16.12 15.28
N GLN A 321 -3.65 -15.97 14.34
CA GLN A 321 -2.81 -14.76 14.23
C GLN A 321 -3.56 -13.52 13.75
N GLU A 322 -4.81 -13.70 13.29
CA GLU A 322 -5.68 -12.56 12.91
C GLU A 322 -6.26 -11.84 14.12
N ILE A 323 -6.17 -12.44 15.30
CA ILE A 323 -6.65 -11.89 16.57
C ILE A 323 -5.49 -11.87 17.56
N PHE A 324 -5.24 -10.73 18.19
CA PHE A 324 -4.19 -10.65 19.21
C PHE A 324 -4.53 -11.44 20.47
N PRO A 325 -3.52 -11.99 21.17
CA PRO A 325 -3.75 -12.61 22.49
C PRO A 325 -4.20 -11.58 23.51
N ILE A 326 -5.01 -12.00 24.48
CA ILE A 326 -5.21 -11.23 25.70
C ILE A 326 -3.86 -11.18 26.44
N PRO A 327 -3.36 -10.00 26.83
CA PRO A 327 -2.07 -9.91 27.52
C PRO A 327 -2.03 -10.76 28.78
N THR A 328 -0.93 -11.49 29.00
CA THR A 328 -0.78 -12.36 30.17
C THR A 328 -1.03 -11.62 31.49
N ASN A 329 -0.56 -10.38 31.62
CA ASN A 329 -0.82 -9.56 32.79
C ASN A 329 -2.29 -9.29 33.03
N GLU A 330 -3.09 -9.11 31.98
CA GLU A 330 -4.53 -8.92 32.10
C GLU A 330 -5.19 -10.17 32.65
N ILE A 331 -4.81 -11.35 32.16
CA ILE A 331 -5.32 -12.65 32.66
C ILE A 331 -4.93 -12.87 34.12
N LEU A 332 -3.71 -12.47 34.52
CA LEU A 332 -3.20 -12.68 35.88
C LEU A 332 -3.78 -11.69 36.90
N THR A 333 -4.16 -10.51 36.51
CA THR A 333 -4.52 -9.43 37.41
C THR A 333 -6.02 -9.06 37.39
N ASN A 334 -6.73 -9.37 36.33
CA ASN A 334 -8.15 -9.10 36.22
C ASN A 334 -8.98 -10.28 36.73
N PRO A 335 -9.71 -10.15 37.85
CA PRO A 335 -10.46 -11.25 38.41
C PRO A 335 -11.66 -11.70 37.55
N LEU A 336 -12.00 -10.96 36.50
CA LEU A 336 -13.12 -11.27 35.58
C LEU A 336 -12.65 -12.03 34.34
N ILE A 337 -11.34 -12.24 34.16
CA ILE A 337 -10.73 -12.91 33.00
C ILE A 337 -9.84 -14.03 33.52
N ASN A 338 -9.88 -15.18 32.87
CA ASN A 338 -9.02 -16.31 33.19
C ASN A 338 -8.42 -16.92 31.91
N GLN A 339 -7.54 -17.91 32.04
CA GLN A 339 -6.85 -18.51 30.90
C GLN A 339 -7.83 -19.13 29.86
N ALA A 340 -9.03 -19.56 30.27
CA ALA A 340 -10.01 -20.13 29.34
C ALA A 340 -10.66 -19.07 28.44
N ASP A 341 -10.55 -17.78 28.81
CA ASP A 341 -11.04 -16.66 28.00
C ASP A 341 -10.03 -16.21 26.95
N GLN A 342 -8.82 -16.79 26.93
CA GLN A 342 -7.79 -16.48 25.95
C GLN A 342 -8.27 -16.79 24.52
N ASN A 343 -7.88 -15.94 23.59
CA ASN A 343 -8.17 -16.16 22.17
C ASN A 343 -7.57 -17.49 21.69
N PRO A 344 -8.28 -18.24 20.82
CA PRO A 344 -7.83 -19.54 20.36
C PRO A 344 -6.42 -19.51 19.75
N GLY A 345 -5.58 -20.47 20.11
CA GLY A 345 -4.21 -20.60 19.57
C GLY A 345 -3.11 -19.98 20.43
N TYR A 346 -3.47 -19.30 21.52
CA TYR A 346 -2.52 -18.68 22.45
C TYR A 346 -2.50 -19.34 23.84
#